data_a1e3844f12b8a34edcb67e0a3759a24f
#
_entry.id   a1e3844f12b8a34edcb67e0a3759a24f
#
_cell.length_a   1.000
_cell.length_b   1.000
_cell.length_c   1.000
_cell.angle_alpha   90.00
_cell.angle_beta   90.00
_cell.angle_gamma   90.00
#
_symmetry.space_group_name_H-M   'P 1'
#
loop_
_entity.id
_entity.type
_entity.pdbx_description
1 polymer ?
#
loop_
_entity_poly.entity_id
_entity_poly.type
_entity_poly.pdbx_seq_one_letter_code
_entity_poly.pdbx_strand_id
1 'polypeptide(L)'
;RYLLYDVNPPEGFNLRRDVYIRIASLLKTLLKSENWVLVLPPWGRLYHWQSPDILQVRLPWSEFFDVPSLNRNIPVIEYEQFLAESGGPFIEQIYVLQGYAEGWKEGTWEEKIDERPCIDQLMYSKDKHEYYRGWFWGYEETRGLNLSCLSVQGSASIVAPILLKNTSAQSVMLDRAENLLHDHYGGKDYWNTRRSMVFAKHLRVVGDEFRNKYLQSTDEADRTHYKEDWTQMKVKTGTARGGPYLGVHLRRKDFIWGHREDVPSLQGAVKKIRSLLETHKLQKVFVATDAVEEEVELLKKLLPEMVRFEPSWEELELYKDGGLAVIDQWICAHARYFIGTSVSTFSFRIHEEREILGFDPKTTYSRFCGDKEKNCEQPTHWKIVY
;
A
#
# COMPACT_ATOMS: atom_id res chain seq x y z
N ARG A 1 25.00 7.70 1.39
CA ARG A 1 24.71 6.38 0.82
C ARG A 1 23.23 6.26 0.46
N TYR A 2 22.94 5.43 -0.53
CA TYR A 2 21.60 5.25 -1.06
C TYR A 2 21.09 3.84 -0.78
N LEU A 3 19.89 3.75 -0.24
CA LEU A 3 19.16 2.49 -0.09
C LEU A 3 18.05 2.43 -1.13
N LEU A 4 18.08 1.41 -1.99
CA LEU A 4 17.04 1.11 -2.96
C LEU A 4 16.36 -0.20 -2.55
N TYR A 5 15.16 -0.43 -3.01
CA TYR A 5 14.49 -1.71 -2.79
C TYR A 5 13.51 -2.01 -3.91
N ASP A 6 13.15 -3.26 -4.04
CA ASP A 6 12.06 -3.70 -4.89
C ASP A 6 11.31 -4.85 -4.22
N VAL A 7 10.16 -5.16 -4.75
CA VAL A 7 9.23 -6.16 -4.23
C VAL A 7 8.98 -7.18 -5.34
N ASN A 8 8.67 -8.41 -4.97
CA ASN A 8 8.37 -9.48 -5.91
C ASN A 8 7.30 -9.00 -6.92
N PRO A 9 7.52 -9.18 -8.23
CA PRO A 9 6.64 -8.63 -9.28
C PRO A 9 5.14 -8.82 -9.09
N PRO A 10 4.61 -10.00 -8.67
CA PRO A 10 3.17 -10.18 -8.53
C PRO A 10 2.52 -9.40 -7.38
N GLU A 11 3.30 -8.81 -6.47
CA GLU A 11 2.73 -8.10 -5.34
C GLU A 11 2.08 -6.78 -5.76
N GLY A 12 0.90 -6.49 -5.18
CA GLY A 12 0.09 -5.35 -5.55
C GLY A 12 0.47 -4.02 -4.90
N PHE A 13 -0.23 -2.96 -5.32
CA PHE A 13 -0.02 -1.59 -4.88
C PHE A 13 -0.07 -1.41 -3.36
N ASN A 14 -1.08 -1.98 -2.71
CA ASN A 14 -1.31 -1.76 -1.29
C ASN A 14 -0.34 -2.56 -0.40
N LEU A 15 0.10 -3.74 -0.84
CA LEU A 15 1.16 -4.48 -0.14
C LEU A 15 2.51 -3.77 -0.28
N ARG A 16 2.80 -3.20 -1.45
CA ARG A 16 4.03 -2.43 -1.66
C ARG A 16 4.10 -1.20 -0.75
N ARG A 17 2.97 -0.58 -0.43
CA ARG A 17 2.88 0.49 0.56
C ARG A 17 3.27 -0.01 1.97
N ASP A 18 2.88 -1.22 2.32
CA ASP A 18 3.27 -1.83 3.59
C ASP A 18 4.77 -2.13 3.63
N VAL A 19 5.32 -2.64 2.54
CA VAL A 19 6.77 -2.90 2.44
C VAL A 19 7.57 -1.60 2.58
N TYR A 20 7.08 -0.48 2.04
CA TYR A 20 7.70 0.83 2.24
C TYR A 20 7.87 1.13 3.75
N ILE A 21 6.85 0.85 4.55
CA ILE A 21 6.92 1.10 6.01
C ILE A 21 8.02 0.27 6.67
N ARG A 22 8.18 -0.99 6.25
CA ARG A 22 9.26 -1.88 6.75
C ARG A 22 10.63 -1.33 6.39
N ILE A 23 10.82 -0.92 5.15
CA ILE A 23 12.10 -0.34 4.68
C ILE A 23 12.39 1.01 5.35
N ALA A 24 11.37 1.83 5.59
CA ALA A 24 11.52 3.09 6.32
C ALA A 24 12.04 2.86 7.73
N SER A 25 11.59 1.80 8.38
CA SER A 25 12.08 1.39 9.69
C SER A 25 13.58 1.04 9.66
N LEU A 26 13.99 0.29 8.65
CA LEU A 26 15.42 -0.01 8.41
C LEU A 26 16.21 1.27 8.19
N LEU A 27 15.69 2.19 7.38
CA LEU A 27 16.39 3.46 7.12
C LEU A 27 16.59 4.26 8.40
N LYS A 28 15.58 4.32 9.27
CA LYS A 28 15.70 5.01 10.56
C LYS A 28 16.80 4.41 11.42
N THR A 29 16.96 3.09 11.39
CA THR A 29 18.05 2.41 12.11
C THR A 29 19.40 2.78 11.51
N LEU A 30 19.53 2.81 10.18
CA LEU A 30 20.77 3.19 9.51
C LEU A 30 21.17 4.65 9.80
N LEU A 31 20.18 5.55 9.87
CA LEU A 31 20.42 6.97 10.13
C LEU A 31 21.01 7.26 11.52
N LYS A 32 20.91 6.32 12.45
CA LYS A 32 21.56 6.45 13.76
C LYS A 32 23.08 6.37 13.68
N SER A 33 23.61 5.77 12.63
CA SER A 33 25.04 5.51 12.46
C SER A 33 25.67 6.35 11.37
N GLU A 34 25.01 6.58 10.25
CA GLU A 34 25.54 7.35 9.12
C GLU A 34 24.41 7.88 8.24
N ASN A 35 24.74 8.74 7.30
CA ASN A 35 23.76 9.35 6.39
C ASN A 35 23.35 8.39 5.28
N TRP A 36 22.05 8.15 5.18
CA TRP A 36 21.42 7.36 4.14
C TRP A 36 20.22 8.10 3.56
N VAL A 37 19.95 7.85 2.30
CA VAL A 37 18.75 8.35 1.62
C VAL A 37 18.04 7.15 0.99
N LEU A 38 16.73 7.09 1.16
CA LEU A 38 15.91 6.06 0.52
C LEU A 38 15.54 6.51 -0.90
N VAL A 39 15.81 5.66 -1.87
CA VAL A 39 15.38 5.87 -3.25
C VAL A 39 14.06 5.17 -3.45
N LEU A 40 13.04 5.93 -3.80
CA LEU A 40 11.68 5.42 -4.00
C LEU A 40 11.62 4.60 -5.29
N PRO A 41 11.19 3.32 -5.24
CA PRO A 41 11.11 2.50 -6.44
C PRO A 41 9.97 2.96 -7.35
N PRO A 42 10.26 3.25 -8.63
CA PRO A 42 9.21 3.64 -9.58
C PRO A 42 8.09 2.63 -9.67
N TRP A 43 6.86 3.10 -9.86
CA TRP A 43 5.68 2.27 -10.03
C TRP A 43 5.50 1.84 -11.47
N GLY A 44 4.91 0.68 -11.66
CA GLY A 44 4.50 0.23 -12.99
C GLY A 44 4.31 -1.27 -13.10
N ARG A 45 3.53 -1.70 -14.08
CA ARG A 45 3.26 -3.10 -14.42
C ARG A 45 2.78 -3.98 -13.25
N LEU A 46 2.00 -3.40 -12.35
CA LEU A 46 1.42 -4.20 -11.28
C LEU A 46 0.32 -5.12 -11.82
N TYR A 47 0.23 -6.32 -11.26
CA TYR A 47 -0.75 -7.34 -11.67
C TYR A 47 -2.19 -6.83 -11.73
N HIS A 48 -2.56 -5.97 -10.77
CA HIS A 48 -3.92 -5.44 -10.68
C HIS A 48 -4.17 -4.22 -11.57
N TRP A 49 -3.15 -3.70 -12.23
CA TRP A 49 -3.27 -2.55 -13.14
C TRP A 49 -3.56 -3.08 -14.54
N GLN A 50 -4.86 -3.23 -14.85
CA GLN A 50 -5.31 -3.90 -16.06
C GLN A 50 -5.81 -2.98 -17.16
N SER A 51 -5.55 -1.68 -17.07
CA SER A 51 -5.90 -0.74 -18.13
C SER A 51 -4.87 -0.83 -19.26
N PRO A 52 -5.14 -1.60 -20.35
CA PRO A 52 -4.10 -1.97 -21.30
C PRO A 52 -3.63 -0.82 -22.19
N ASP A 53 -4.48 0.18 -22.39
CA ASP A 53 -4.19 1.30 -23.28
C ASP A 53 -3.51 2.47 -22.56
N ILE A 54 -3.14 2.30 -21.30
CA ILE A 54 -2.51 3.34 -20.50
C ILE A 54 -1.07 2.94 -20.21
N LEU A 55 -0.13 3.85 -20.51
CA LEU A 55 1.27 3.64 -20.18
C LEU A 55 1.48 3.79 -18.69
N GLN A 56 1.80 2.70 -18.02
CA GLN A 56 1.99 2.64 -16.57
C GLN A 56 3.34 2.01 -16.23
N VAL A 57 4.42 2.69 -16.64
CA VAL A 57 5.81 2.27 -16.43
C VAL A 57 6.61 3.48 -16.01
N ARG A 58 7.60 3.29 -15.15
CA ARG A 58 8.50 4.34 -14.64
C ARG A 58 7.76 5.50 -13.95
N LEU A 59 6.66 5.19 -13.28
CA LEU A 59 5.88 6.23 -12.62
C LEU A 59 6.54 6.64 -11.30
N PRO A 60 6.82 7.94 -11.11
CA PRO A 60 7.37 8.39 -9.84
C PRO A 60 6.34 8.32 -8.72
N TRP A 61 6.81 8.31 -7.48
CA TRP A 61 5.93 8.29 -6.31
C TRP A 61 5.03 9.53 -6.24
N SER A 62 5.49 10.67 -6.78
CA SER A 62 4.70 11.90 -6.82
C SER A 62 3.38 11.78 -7.60
N GLU A 63 3.23 10.76 -8.44
CA GLU A 63 1.95 10.47 -9.08
C GLU A 63 0.86 10.13 -8.06
N PHE A 64 1.23 9.50 -6.94
CA PHE A 64 0.27 8.98 -5.97
C PHE A 64 0.44 9.55 -4.56
N PHE A 65 1.62 10.02 -4.20
CA PHE A 65 1.95 10.48 -2.86
C PHE A 65 2.57 11.87 -2.87
N ASP A 66 2.38 12.58 -1.77
CA ASP A 66 3.02 13.87 -1.53
C ASP A 66 4.45 13.65 -1.02
N VAL A 67 5.42 13.73 -1.91
CA VAL A 67 6.83 13.45 -1.57
C VAL A 67 7.37 14.37 -0.46
N PRO A 68 7.05 15.68 -0.41
CA PRO A 68 7.46 16.50 0.73
C PRO A 68 6.97 15.97 2.07
N SER A 69 5.78 15.37 2.13
CA SER A 69 5.25 14.75 3.34
C SER A 69 6.08 13.52 3.75
N LEU A 70 6.49 12.70 2.79
CA LEU A 70 7.38 11.58 3.06
C LEU A 70 8.71 12.06 3.64
N ASN A 71 9.25 13.14 3.11
CA ASN A 71 10.52 13.73 3.57
C ASN A 71 10.46 14.30 4.98
N ARG A 72 9.29 14.56 5.53
CA ARG A 72 9.14 14.96 6.94
C ARG A 72 9.37 13.80 7.90
N ASN A 73 9.38 12.56 7.41
CA ASN A 73 9.61 11.36 8.22
C ASN A 73 11.02 10.81 8.03
N ILE A 74 11.41 10.58 6.79
CA ILE A 74 12.75 10.08 6.42
C ILE A 74 13.19 10.74 5.11
N PRO A 75 14.51 10.89 4.87
CA PRO A 75 14.97 11.45 3.59
C PRO A 75 14.71 10.47 2.45
N VAL A 76 13.94 10.90 1.47
CA VAL A 76 13.60 10.10 0.28
C VAL A 76 13.84 10.92 -0.98
N ILE A 77 14.20 10.24 -2.06
CA ILE A 77 14.31 10.82 -3.40
C ILE A 77 13.67 9.88 -4.43
N GLU A 78 13.25 10.44 -5.54
CA GLU A 78 12.79 9.63 -6.68
C GLU A 78 13.99 8.99 -7.40
N TYR A 79 13.74 7.93 -8.15
CA TYR A 79 14.80 7.18 -8.84
C TYR A 79 15.58 8.05 -9.84
N GLU A 80 14.90 8.93 -10.57
CA GLU A 80 15.58 9.81 -11.53
C GLU A 80 16.54 10.80 -10.86
N GLN A 81 16.19 11.26 -9.66
CA GLN A 81 17.11 12.09 -8.87
C GLN A 81 18.34 11.28 -8.44
N PHE A 82 18.15 10.02 -8.07
CA PHE A 82 19.27 9.11 -7.77
C PHE A 82 20.20 8.98 -8.98
N LEU A 83 19.67 8.77 -10.17
CA LEU A 83 20.47 8.68 -11.40
C LEU A 83 21.30 9.95 -11.63
N ALA A 84 20.70 11.11 -11.39
CA ALA A 84 21.39 12.42 -11.58
C ALA A 84 22.48 12.64 -10.53
N GLU A 85 22.22 12.29 -9.27
CA GLU A 85 23.14 12.56 -8.15
C GLU A 85 24.29 11.55 -8.04
N SER A 86 24.00 10.27 -8.34
CA SER A 86 24.94 9.17 -8.10
C SER A 86 25.98 8.99 -9.21
N GLY A 87 25.88 9.75 -10.29
CA GLY A 87 26.82 9.68 -11.40
C GLY A 87 26.45 8.70 -12.49
N GLY A 88 25.25 8.11 -12.47
CA GLY A 88 24.77 7.25 -13.56
C GLY A 88 23.90 6.09 -13.10
N PRO A 89 23.51 5.22 -14.02
CA PRO A 89 22.56 4.13 -13.76
C PRO A 89 23.23 2.90 -13.15
N PHE A 90 24.02 3.09 -12.09
CA PHE A 90 24.77 2.01 -11.47
C PHE A 90 24.32 1.80 -10.02
N ILE A 91 23.96 0.55 -9.70
CA ILE A 91 23.72 0.11 -8.33
C ILE A 91 24.91 -0.75 -7.91
N GLU A 92 25.67 -0.31 -6.92
CA GLU A 92 26.93 -0.97 -6.57
C GLU A 92 26.74 -2.36 -5.98
N GLN A 93 25.72 -2.56 -5.14
CA GLN A 93 25.45 -3.86 -4.53
C GLN A 93 23.96 -4.16 -4.57
N ILE A 94 23.59 -5.33 -5.11
CA ILE A 94 22.23 -5.87 -5.04
C ILE A 94 22.25 -7.06 -4.08
N TYR A 95 21.36 -7.03 -3.09
CA TYR A 95 21.06 -8.19 -2.24
C TYR A 95 19.66 -8.67 -2.57
N VAL A 96 19.56 -9.92 -3.05
CA VAL A 96 18.25 -10.57 -3.24
C VAL A 96 17.90 -11.29 -1.94
N LEU A 97 16.83 -10.84 -1.29
CA LEU A 97 16.39 -11.42 -0.03
C LEU A 97 15.57 -12.69 -0.29
N GLN A 98 15.79 -13.69 0.53
CA GLN A 98 15.13 -15.00 0.41
C GLN A 98 14.89 -15.59 1.79
N GLY A 99 14.02 -16.60 1.90
CA GLY A 99 13.87 -17.38 3.11
C GLY A 99 15.01 -18.38 3.27
N TYR A 100 14.94 -19.19 4.32
CA TYR A 100 15.86 -20.29 4.53
C TYR A 100 15.30 -21.56 3.90
N ALA A 101 16.16 -22.30 3.20
CA ALA A 101 15.77 -23.53 2.52
C ALA A 101 15.21 -24.58 3.49
N GLU A 102 15.76 -24.63 4.70
CA GLU A 102 15.33 -25.54 5.77
C GLU A 102 14.01 -25.11 6.43
N GLY A 103 13.52 -23.89 6.16
CA GLY A 103 12.34 -23.33 6.83
C GLY A 103 12.57 -23.14 8.33
N TRP A 104 11.49 -23.09 9.10
CA TRP A 104 11.54 -23.04 10.55
C TRP A 104 10.45 -23.96 11.12
N LYS A 105 10.69 -24.44 12.34
CA LYS A 105 9.71 -25.24 13.07
C LYS A 105 9.02 -24.39 14.12
N GLU A 106 7.75 -24.66 14.38
CA GLU A 106 7.00 -23.99 15.42
C GLU A 106 7.74 -24.05 16.76
N GLY A 107 7.82 -22.90 17.43
CA GLY A 107 8.54 -22.78 18.70
C GLY A 107 10.05 -22.59 18.56
N THR A 108 10.59 -22.57 17.36
CA THR A 108 12.03 -22.40 17.11
C THR A 108 12.37 -21.09 16.37
N TRP A 109 11.42 -20.15 16.33
CA TRP A 109 11.64 -18.87 15.65
C TRP A 109 12.77 -18.08 16.30
N GLU A 110 13.72 -17.64 15.48
CA GLU A 110 14.77 -16.70 15.86
C GLU A 110 15.08 -15.77 14.71
N GLU A 111 15.42 -14.53 14.98
CA GLU A 111 15.86 -13.62 13.96
C GLU A 111 17.29 -13.97 13.53
N LYS A 112 17.49 -14.11 12.24
CA LYS A 112 18.80 -14.40 11.67
C LYS A 112 18.91 -13.92 10.23
N ILE A 113 20.15 -13.64 9.82
CA ILE A 113 20.48 -13.23 8.45
C ILE A 113 21.84 -13.81 8.08
N ASP A 114 21.94 -14.42 6.92
CA ASP A 114 23.16 -15.03 6.39
C ASP A 114 23.29 -14.81 4.89
N GLU A 115 24.50 -14.54 4.43
CA GLU A 115 24.78 -14.63 3.00
C GLU A 115 24.87 -16.11 2.63
N ARG A 116 23.98 -16.54 1.73
CA ARG A 116 23.89 -17.92 1.26
C ARG A 116 23.70 -17.96 -0.26
N PRO A 117 24.01 -19.08 -0.91
CA PRO A 117 23.71 -19.25 -2.33
C PRO A 117 22.24 -18.99 -2.62
N CYS A 118 21.96 -18.44 -3.79
CA CYS A 118 20.60 -18.16 -4.22
C CYS A 118 19.82 -19.46 -4.41
N ILE A 119 18.64 -19.55 -3.78
CA ILE A 119 17.80 -20.75 -3.81
C ILE A 119 17.09 -20.86 -5.16
N ASP A 120 16.50 -19.76 -5.63
CA ASP A 120 15.72 -19.72 -6.86
C ASP A 120 16.51 -19.12 -8.01
N GLN A 121 16.06 -19.39 -9.24
CA GLN A 121 16.58 -18.72 -10.41
C GLN A 121 16.30 -17.23 -10.31
N LEU A 122 17.34 -16.42 -10.45
CA LEU A 122 17.23 -14.98 -10.37
C LEU A 122 16.73 -14.39 -11.69
N MET A 123 16.03 -13.26 -11.58
CA MET A 123 15.57 -12.48 -12.73
C MET A 123 16.64 -11.48 -13.21
N TYR A 124 17.88 -11.78 -12.95
CA TYR A 124 19.06 -11.01 -13.38
C TYR A 124 19.95 -11.86 -14.26
N SER A 125 20.58 -11.22 -15.24
CA SER A 125 21.55 -11.87 -16.10
C SER A 125 22.79 -11.00 -16.22
N LYS A 126 23.96 -11.62 -16.38
CA LYS A 126 25.20 -10.88 -16.65
C LYS A 126 25.30 -10.54 -18.12
N ASP A 127 25.67 -9.30 -18.42
CA ASP A 127 25.99 -8.90 -19.80
C ASP A 127 27.47 -9.18 -20.14
N LYS A 128 27.88 -8.79 -21.35
CA LYS A 128 29.26 -9.01 -21.83
C LYS A 128 30.33 -8.27 -21.01
N HIS A 129 29.93 -7.27 -20.22
CA HIS A 129 30.81 -6.48 -19.35
C HIS A 129 30.75 -6.96 -17.92
N GLU A 130 30.07 -8.08 -17.66
CA GLU A 130 29.83 -8.64 -16.33
C GLU A 130 28.96 -7.78 -15.41
N TYR A 131 28.17 -6.86 -15.96
CA TYR A 131 27.16 -6.13 -15.19
C TYR A 131 25.87 -6.95 -15.11
N TYR A 132 25.19 -6.83 -13.96
CA TYR A 132 23.89 -7.47 -13.77
C TYR A 132 22.79 -6.62 -14.40
N ARG A 133 22.04 -7.22 -15.29
CA ARG A 133 20.91 -6.62 -15.99
C ARG A 133 19.63 -7.26 -15.51
N GLY A 134 18.56 -6.47 -15.43
CA GLY A 134 17.25 -6.90 -15.00
C GLY A 134 16.20 -5.88 -15.42
N TRP A 135 14.99 -6.05 -14.87
CA TRP A 135 13.88 -5.16 -15.20
C TRP A 135 14.08 -3.74 -14.66
N PHE A 136 14.60 -3.58 -13.45
CA PHE A 136 14.83 -2.29 -12.78
C PHE A 136 13.74 -1.25 -13.09
N TRP A 137 12.48 -1.62 -12.80
CA TRP A 137 11.29 -0.73 -12.97
C TRP A 137 11.12 -0.20 -14.41
N GLY A 138 11.67 -0.87 -15.41
CA GLY A 138 11.63 -0.43 -16.79
C GLY A 138 12.80 0.46 -17.22
N TYR A 139 13.73 0.72 -16.32
CA TYR A 139 14.97 1.46 -16.62
C TYR A 139 16.04 0.49 -17.12
N GLU A 140 15.97 0.14 -18.41
CA GLU A 140 16.81 -0.87 -19.04
C GLU A 140 18.32 -0.56 -18.98
N GLU A 141 18.67 0.72 -18.87
CA GLU A 141 20.05 1.18 -18.75
C GLU A 141 20.66 0.89 -17.37
N THR A 142 19.87 0.56 -16.37
CA THR A 142 20.37 0.30 -15.00
C THR A 142 21.23 -0.97 -14.96
N ARG A 143 22.33 -0.89 -14.23
CA ARG A 143 23.32 -1.96 -14.10
C ARG A 143 23.68 -2.19 -12.65
N GLY A 144 23.66 -3.46 -12.22
CA GLY A 144 24.19 -3.86 -10.92
C GLY A 144 25.66 -4.26 -11.05
N LEU A 145 26.50 -3.80 -10.12
CA LEU A 145 27.92 -4.14 -10.14
C LEU A 145 28.19 -5.47 -9.44
N ASN A 146 27.55 -5.69 -8.29
CA ASN A 146 27.69 -6.92 -7.52
C ASN A 146 26.28 -7.40 -7.10
N LEU A 147 26.12 -8.71 -7.03
CA LEU A 147 24.88 -9.34 -6.61
C LEU A 147 25.15 -10.55 -5.74
N SER A 148 24.48 -10.64 -4.62
CA SER A 148 24.47 -11.83 -3.77
C SER A 148 23.09 -12.03 -3.18
N CYS A 149 22.84 -13.20 -2.62
CA CYS A 149 21.59 -13.52 -1.95
C CYS A 149 21.80 -13.49 -0.43
N LEU A 150 20.81 -12.97 0.29
CA LEU A 150 20.78 -12.99 1.76
C LEU A 150 19.55 -13.79 2.18
N SER A 151 19.77 -14.83 2.97
CA SER A 151 18.68 -15.51 3.64
C SER A 151 18.31 -14.74 4.89
N VAL A 152 17.03 -14.37 5.01
CA VAL A 152 16.54 -13.51 6.10
C VAL A 152 15.37 -14.16 6.82
N GLN A 153 15.35 -13.98 8.12
CA GLN A 153 14.25 -14.39 8.98
C GLN A 153 14.17 -13.39 10.12
N GLY A 154 13.32 -12.36 9.94
CA GLY A 154 13.20 -11.32 10.96
C GLY A 154 12.71 -9.99 10.43
N SER A 155 12.75 -9.00 11.30
CA SER A 155 12.35 -7.64 11.03
C SER A 155 13.34 -6.92 10.13
N ALA A 156 12.88 -5.85 9.47
CA ALA A 156 13.67 -5.13 8.48
C ALA A 156 15.02 -4.66 9.00
N SER A 157 15.10 -4.21 10.26
CA SER A 157 16.34 -3.70 10.85
C SER A 157 17.43 -4.75 11.05
N ILE A 158 17.10 -6.05 10.87
CA ILE A 158 18.12 -7.12 10.92
C ILE A 158 19.17 -6.94 9.81
N VAL A 159 18.82 -6.25 8.74
CA VAL A 159 19.72 -6.00 7.60
C VAL A 159 20.76 -4.91 7.90
N ALA A 160 20.49 -4.05 8.89
CA ALA A 160 21.35 -2.90 9.18
C ALA A 160 22.83 -3.25 9.40
N PRO A 161 23.21 -4.27 10.20
CA PRO A 161 24.62 -4.62 10.35
C PRO A 161 25.32 -5.01 9.04
N ILE A 162 24.61 -5.67 8.13
CA ILE A 162 25.15 -6.03 6.81
C ILE A 162 25.47 -4.77 6.02
N LEU A 163 24.56 -3.80 6.00
CA LEU A 163 24.73 -2.55 5.24
C LEU A 163 25.79 -1.64 5.84
N LEU A 164 25.97 -1.70 7.15
CA LEU A 164 26.94 -0.84 7.85
C LEU A 164 28.35 -1.43 7.90
N LYS A 165 28.48 -2.75 7.98
CA LYS A 165 29.76 -3.43 8.26
C LYS A 165 30.27 -4.32 7.13
N ASN A 166 29.37 -4.98 6.38
CA ASN A 166 29.79 -5.98 5.40
C ASN A 166 29.90 -5.43 3.98
N THR A 167 29.49 -4.21 3.74
CA THR A 167 29.64 -3.56 2.45
C THR A 167 29.95 -2.08 2.62
N SER A 168 30.81 -1.55 1.74
CA SER A 168 31.13 -0.12 1.65
C SER A 168 30.41 0.53 0.46
N ALA A 169 29.54 -0.21 -0.23
CA ALA A 169 28.83 0.27 -1.41
C ALA A 169 28.07 1.55 -1.11
N GLN A 170 28.15 2.52 -2.00
CA GLN A 170 27.44 3.79 -1.87
C GLN A 170 25.98 3.69 -2.27
N SER A 171 25.63 2.67 -3.05
CA SER A 171 24.25 2.35 -3.41
C SER A 171 23.99 0.86 -3.22
N VAL A 172 22.99 0.54 -2.40
CA VAL A 172 22.64 -0.85 -2.06
C VAL A 172 21.14 -1.04 -2.35
N MET A 173 20.80 -2.06 -3.11
CA MET A 173 19.42 -2.42 -3.41
C MET A 173 19.06 -3.73 -2.70
N LEU A 174 17.94 -3.72 -2.00
CA LEU A 174 17.34 -4.90 -1.41
C LEU A 174 16.18 -5.34 -2.31
N ASP A 175 16.37 -6.42 -3.06
CA ASP A 175 15.31 -6.99 -3.89
C ASP A 175 14.51 -8.02 -3.10
N ARG A 176 13.25 -8.19 -3.43
CA ARG A 176 12.30 -9.04 -2.71
C ARG A 176 12.19 -8.66 -1.23
N ALA A 177 12.05 -7.37 -1.00
CA ALA A 177 11.99 -6.79 0.34
C ALA A 177 10.76 -7.23 1.15
N GLU A 178 9.74 -7.80 0.52
CA GLU A 178 8.59 -8.38 1.20
C GLU A 178 8.96 -9.53 2.14
N ASN A 179 10.16 -10.10 2.00
CA ASN A 179 10.67 -11.13 2.91
C ASN A 179 11.03 -10.57 4.30
N LEU A 180 11.11 -9.26 4.45
CA LEU A 180 11.34 -8.61 5.73
C LEU A 180 10.01 -8.40 6.47
N LEU A 181 10.05 -8.50 7.80
CA LEU A 181 8.91 -8.23 8.65
C LEU A 181 8.99 -6.83 9.23
N HIS A 182 7.93 -6.38 9.87
CA HIS A 182 7.93 -5.10 10.59
C HIS A 182 8.76 -5.20 11.87
N ASP A 183 9.50 -4.14 12.20
CA ASP A 183 10.23 -4.05 13.47
C ASP A 183 9.28 -3.94 14.66
N HIS A 184 8.34 -2.97 14.58
CA HIS A 184 7.35 -2.71 15.62
C HIS A 184 6.00 -2.39 14.96
N TYR A 185 5.30 -3.42 14.50
CA TYR A 185 4.02 -3.24 13.82
C TYR A 185 3.02 -2.54 14.73
N GLY A 186 2.44 -1.44 14.24
CA GLY A 186 1.46 -0.66 14.98
C GLY A 186 2.04 0.28 16.04
N GLY A 187 3.36 0.34 16.21
CA GLY A 187 4.00 1.26 17.14
C GLY A 187 4.10 2.70 16.62
N LYS A 188 4.77 3.56 17.38
CA LYS A 188 4.91 4.99 17.05
C LYS A 188 5.60 5.21 15.70
N ASP A 189 6.71 4.51 15.43
CA ASP A 189 7.43 4.67 14.17
C ASP A 189 6.62 4.16 12.98
N TYR A 190 5.88 3.07 13.16
CA TYR A 190 4.94 2.57 12.15
C TYR A 190 3.93 3.67 11.78
N TRP A 191 3.26 4.24 12.78
CA TRP A 191 2.22 5.24 12.55
C TRP A 191 2.79 6.55 12.01
N ASN A 192 3.96 6.98 12.45
CA ASN A 192 4.62 8.16 11.87
C ASN A 192 4.89 7.96 10.37
N THR A 193 5.40 6.80 10.00
CA THR A 193 5.65 6.49 8.60
C THR A 193 4.34 6.41 7.81
N ARG A 194 3.33 5.73 8.35
CA ARG A 194 2.02 5.62 7.69
C ARG A 194 1.37 6.99 7.50
N ARG A 195 1.42 7.83 8.51
CA ARG A 195 0.88 9.21 8.43
C ARG A 195 1.62 10.05 7.39
N SER A 196 2.91 9.83 7.23
CA SER A 196 3.72 10.54 6.25
C SER A 196 3.36 10.19 4.79
N MET A 197 2.69 9.06 4.59
CA MET A 197 2.26 8.59 3.26
C MET A 197 0.97 9.29 2.84
N VAL A 198 1.02 10.60 2.80
CA VAL A 198 -0.08 11.47 2.37
C VAL A 198 -0.27 11.30 0.86
N PHE A 199 -1.52 11.15 0.43
CA PHE A 199 -1.83 11.05 -0.99
C PHE A 199 -1.55 12.38 -1.71
N ALA A 200 -1.16 12.27 -2.97
CA ALA A 200 -0.91 13.43 -3.82
C ALA A 200 -2.14 14.35 -3.87
N LYS A 201 -1.91 15.66 -3.77
CA LYS A 201 -2.99 16.66 -3.71
C LYS A 201 -3.93 16.58 -4.91
N HIS A 202 -3.41 16.37 -6.12
CA HIS A 202 -4.24 16.29 -7.32
C HIS A 202 -5.24 15.13 -7.26
N LEU A 203 -4.93 14.06 -6.54
CA LEU A 203 -5.86 12.93 -6.34
C LEU A 203 -6.85 13.21 -5.21
N ARG A 204 -6.40 13.82 -4.13
CA ARG A 204 -7.29 14.20 -3.01
C ARG A 204 -8.37 15.18 -3.45
N VAL A 205 -7.99 16.15 -4.29
CA VAL A 205 -8.93 17.12 -4.85
C VAL A 205 -10.03 16.42 -5.65
N VAL A 206 -9.65 15.46 -6.50
CA VAL A 206 -10.64 14.69 -7.28
C VAL A 206 -11.60 13.95 -6.36
N GLY A 207 -11.09 13.27 -5.33
CA GLY A 207 -11.91 12.57 -4.37
C GLY A 207 -12.83 13.50 -3.59
N ASP A 208 -12.33 14.64 -3.15
CA ASP A 208 -13.12 15.64 -2.41
C ASP A 208 -14.22 16.25 -3.26
N GLU A 209 -13.94 16.58 -4.52
CA GLU A 209 -14.95 17.09 -5.45
C GLU A 209 -16.03 16.05 -5.71
N PHE A 210 -15.65 14.79 -5.89
CA PHE A 210 -16.61 13.69 -6.10
C PHE A 210 -17.53 13.51 -4.90
N ARG A 211 -16.98 13.41 -3.69
CA ARG A 211 -17.78 13.21 -2.48
C ARG A 211 -18.69 14.41 -2.17
N ASN A 212 -18.23 15.61 -2.48
CA ASN A 212 -19.05 16.80 -2.35
C ASN A 212 -20.25 16.78 -3.34
N LYS A 213 -19.96 16.50 -4.60
CA LYS A 213 -20.97 16.53 -5.67
C LYS A 213 -22.02 15.41 -5.55
N TYR A 214 -21.59 14.19 -5.25
CA TYR A 214 -22.46 13.01 -5.31
C TYR A 214 -22.85 12.44 -3.95
N LEU A 215 -22.14 12.77 -2.90
CA LEU A 215 -22.29 12.16 -1.58
C LEU A 215 -22.56 13.18 -0.46
N GLN A 216 -22.71 14.45 -0.80
CA GLN A 216 -22.97 15.53 0.16
C GLN A 216 -21.96 15.53 1.32
N SER A 217 -20.71 15.31 1.00
CA SER A 217 -19.63 15.11 1.98
C SER A 217 -18.58 16.23 1.82
N THR A 218 -18.32 16.94 2.91
CA THR A 218 -17.27 17.96 3.01
C THR A 218 -16.53 17.77 4.32
N ASP A 219 -15.29 18.21 4.40
CA ASP A 219 -14.50 18.10 5.63
C ASP A 219 -15.16 18.84 6.80
N GLU A 220 -15.76 20.01 6.53
CA GLU A 220 -16.41 20.80 7.55
C GLU A 220 -17.65 20.08 8.13
N ALA A 221 -18.56 19.64 7.28
CA ALA A 221 -19.79 18.95 7.70
C ALA A 221 -19.49 17.59 8.34
N ASP A 222 -18.48 16.88 7.83
CA ASP A 222 -18.12 15.53 8.25
C ASP A 222 -17.23 15.52 9.50
N ARG A 223 -16.70 16.67 9.90
CA ARG A 223 -15.72 16.82 10.98
C ARG A 223 -14.44 16.03 10.73
N THR A 224 -14.04 15.97 9.48
CA THR A 224 -12.77 15.35 9.05
C THR A 224 -11.78 16.48 8.79
N HIS A 225 -11.23 17.05 9.86
CA HIS A 225 -10.30 18.18 9.78
C HIS A 225 -8.93 17.67 9.29
N TYR A 226 -8.62 17.99 8.06
CA TYR A 226 -7.38 17.56 7.41
C TYR A 226 -6.35 18.70 7.41
N LYS A 227 -5.13 18.38 7.85
CA LYS A 227 -3.99 19.30 7.77
C LYS A 227 -2.97 18.77 6.78
N GLU A 228 -2.45 19.66 5.94
CA GLU A 228 -1.44 19.30 4.95
C GLU A 228 -0.14 18.83 5.60
N ASP A 229 0.25 19.43 6.71
CA ASP A 229 1.39 18.97 7.50
C ASP A 229 0.93 17.89 8.48
N TRP A 230 1.15 16.64 8.13
CA TRP A 230 0.74 15.48 8.94
C TRP A 230 1.36 15.49 10.35
N THR A 231 2.51 16.12 10.54
CA THR A 231 3.17 16.19 11.86
C THR A 231 2.37 17.03 12.84
N GLN A 232 1.52 17.92 12.33
CA GLN A 232 0.64 18.78 13.14
C GLN A 232 -0.76 18.22 13.27
N MET A 233 -1.05 17.09 12.61
CA MET A 233 -2.38 16.48 12.61
C MET A 233 -2.45 15.37 13.66
N LYS A 234 -3.00 15.70 14.82
CA LYS A 234 -3.30 14.75 15.90
C LYS A 234 -4.77 14.85 16.23
N VAL A 235 -5.55 13.85 15.85
CA VAL A 235 -7.01 13.88 15.99
C VAL A 235 -7.44 12.90 17.08
N LYS A 236 -8.30 13.36 17.97
CA LYS A 236 -8.87 12.51 19.01
C LYS A 236 -9.85 11.52 18.38
N THR A 237 -9.71 10.25 18.73
CA THR A 237 -10.63 9.18 18.29
C THR A 237 -12.09 9.54 18.61
N GLY A 238 -12.97 9.39 17.62
CA GLY A 238 -14.38 9.69 17.74
C GLY A 238 -14.76 11.10 17.32
N THR A 239 -13.80 11.96 16.96
CA THR A 239 -14.07 13.33 16.51
C THR A 239 -14.69 13.35 15.11
N ALA A 240 -14.24 12.51 14.21
CA ALA A 240 -14.73 12.46 12.84
C ALA A 240 -16.12 11.80 12.79
N ARG A 241 -17.02 12.45 12.06
CA ARG A 241 -18.38 11.93 11.82
C ARG A 241 -18.49 11.19 10.49
N GLY A 242 -17.91 11.75 9.45
CA GLY A 242 -17.98 11.25 8.08
C GLY A 242 -19.21 11.70 7.32
N GLY A 243 -19.14 11.55 6.01
CA GLY A 243 -20.22 11.93 5.10
C GLY A 243 -21.44 11.01 5.21
N PRO A 244 -22.61 11.47 4.76
CA PRO A 244 -23.88 10.73 4.92
C PRO A 244 -24.01 9.58 3.93
N TYR A 245 -23.03 8.66 3.92
CA TYR A 245 -23.02 7.48 3.06
C TYR A 245 -22.26 6.32 3.70
N LEU A 246 -22.58 5.13 3.23
CA LEU A 246 -21.84 3.91 3.57
C LEU A 246 -20.69 3.75 2.58
N GLY A 247 -19.48 3.49 3.08
CA GLY A 247 -18.34 3.12 2.24
C GLY A 247 -18.19 1.61 2.20
N VAL A 248 -18.00 1.07 1.00
CA VAL A 248 -17.86 -0.38 0.79
C VAL A 248 -16.66 -0.65 -0.09
N HIS A 249 -15.80 -1.56 0.35
CA HIS A 249 -14.80 -2.19 -0.51
C HIS A 249 -15.16 -3.65 -0.71
N LEU A 250 -15.43 -4.02 -1.95
CA LEU A 250 -15.83 -5.37 -2.32
C LEU A 250 -14.82 -5.97 -3.31
N ARG A 251 -13.88 -6.73 -2.79
CA ARG A 251 -12.88 -7.43 -3.58
C ARG A 251 -13.50 -8.69 -4.17
N ARG A 252 -13.47 -8.85 -5.48
CA ARG A 252 -14.08 -9.98 -6.17
C ARG A 252 -13.03 -10.80 -6.90
N LYS A 253 -12.92 -10.73 -8.16
CA LYS A 253 -11.94 -11.41 -9.04
C LYS A 253 -11.35 -12.69 -8.42
N ASP A 254 -10.04 -12.70 -8.20
CA ASP A 254 -9.31 -13.84 -7.64
C ASP A 254 -9.72 -14.21 -6.21
N PHE A 255 -10.27 -13.27 -5.43
CA PHE A 255 -10.74 -13.54 -4.06
C PHE A 255 -11.94 -14.50 -4.03
N ILE A 256 -12.74 -14.55 -5.09
CA ILE A 256 -13.86 -15.49 -5.20
C ILE A 256 -13.35 -16.93 -5.08
N TRP A 257 -12.17 -17.22 -5.60
CA TRP A 257 -11.54 -18.53 -5.58
C TRP A 257 -10.57 -18.73 -4.41
N GLY A 258 -9.71 -17.74 -4.17
CA GLY A 258 -8.65 -17.81 -3.15
C GLY A 258 -9.15 -17.68 -1.70
N HIS A 259 -10.26 -16.95 -1.50
CA HIS A 259 -10.86 -16.70 -0.18
C HIS A 259 -12.34 -17.08 -0.17
N ARG A 260 -12.64 -18.22 -0.76
CA ARG A 260 -13.99 -18.68 -1.04
C ARG A 260 -14.94 -18.68 0.16
N GLU A 261 -14.40 -18.99 1.35
CA GLU A 261 -15.19 -19.07 2.58
C GLU A 261 -15.52 -17.70 3.17
N ASP A 262 -14.66 -16.70 2.91
CA ASP A 262 -14.74 -15.39 3.51
C ASP A 262 -15.41 -14.34 2.61
N VAL A 263 -15.50 -14.61 1.31
CA VAL A 263 -16.08 -13.67 0.34
C VAL A 263 -17.55 -14.03 0.12
N PRO A 264 -18.47 -13.08 0.37
CA PRO A 264 -19.90 -13.35 0.17
C PRO A 264 -20.27 -13.43 -1.31
N SER A 265 -21.42 -14.04 -1.61
CA SER A 265 -22.09 -13.86 -2.89
C SER A 265 -22.50 -12.40 -3.05
N LEU A 266 -22.82 -11.98 -4.28
CA LEU A 266 -23.34 -10.62 -4.51
C LEU A 266 -24.62 -10.38 -3.72
N GLN A 267 -25.50 -11.37 -3.66
CA GLN A 267 -26.74 -11.28 -2.91
C GLN A 267 -26.48 -11.15 -1.40
N GLY A 268 -25.51 -11.89 -0.89
CA GLY A 268 -25.08 -11.79 0.51
C GLY A 268 -24.48 -10.41 0.84
N ALA A 269 -23.67 -9.87 -0.07
CA ALA A 269 -23.12 -8.53 0.08
C ALA A 269 -24.22 -7.47 0.08
N VAL A 270 -25.17 -7.55 -0.86
CA VAL A 270 -26.31 -6.62 -0.96
C VAL A 270 -27.16 -6.67 0.31
N LYS A 271 -27.43 -7.86 0.83
CA LYS A 271 -28.19 -8.02 2.08
C LYS A 271 -27.52 -7.31 3.24
N LYS A 272 -26.21 -7.48 3.37
CA LYS A 272 -25.42 -6.81 4.44
C LYS A 272 -25.41 -5.30 4.25
N ILE A 273 -25.22 -4.83 3.03
CA ILE A 273 -25.25 -3.40 2.71
C ILE A 273 -26.59 -2.77 3.08
N ARG A 274 -27.70 -3.41 2.69
CA ARG A 274 -29.04 -2.91 3.04
C ARG A 274 -29.26 -2.86 4.54
N SER A 275 -28.82 -3.88 5.27
CA SER A 275 -28.88 -3.91 6.73
C SER A 275 -28.13 -2.72 7.35
N LEU A 276 -26.95 -2.40 6.86
CA LEU A 276 -26.15 -1.28 7.36
C LEU A 276 -26.75 0.07 6.98
N LEU A 277 -27.29 0.21 5.77
CA LEU A 277 -27.98 1.44 5.35
C LEU A 277 -29.18 1.72 6.28
N GLU A 278 -29.96 0.70 6.60
CA GLU A 278 -31.10 0.82 7.50
C GLU A 278 -30.66 1.13 8.93
N THR A 279 -29.72 0.39 9.46
CA THR A 279 -29.22 0.58 10.85
C THR A 279 -28.64 1.98 11.06
N HIS A 280 -27.89 2.48 10.09
CA HIS A 280 -27.24 3.79 10.22
C HIS A 280 -28.02 4.93 9.55
N LYS A 281 -29.21 4.64 9.03
CA LYS A 281 -30.09 5.62 8.39
C LYS A 281 -29.41 6.37 7.25
N LEU A 282 -28.71 5.62 6.40
CA LEU A 282 -28.00 6.16 5.25
C LEU A 282 -28.75 5.84 3.96
N GLN A 283 -28.76 6.79 3.03
CA GLN A 283 -29.49 6.68 1.76
C GLN A 283 -28.59 6.37 0.57
N LYS A 284 -27.28 6.50 0.74
CA LYS A 284 -26.32 6.26 -0.34
C LYS A 284 -25.22 5.32 0.12
N VAL A 285 -24.73 4.54 -0.83
CA VAL A 285 -23.57 3.67 -0.62
C VAL A 285 -22.55 3.92 -1.72
N PHE A 286 -21.32 4.20 -1.33
CA PHE A 286 -20.19 4.27 -2.26
C PHE A 286 -19.50 2.91 -2.30
N VAL A 287 -19.35 2.35 -3.49
CA VAL A 287 -18.75 1.02 -3.68
C VAL A 287 -17.48 1.13 -4.50
N ALA A 288 -16.35 0.72 -3.87
CA ALA A 288 -15.09 0.47 -4.54
C ALA A 288 -14.99 -1.04 -4.77
N THR A 289 -14.88 -1.48 -6.02
CA THR A 289 -14.84 -2.90 -6.36
C THR A 289 -14.04 -3.15 -7.63
N ASP A 290 -13.43 -4.33 -7.70
CA ASP A 290 -12.77 -4.86 -8.88
C ASP A 290 -13.68 -5.86 -9.65
N ALA A 291 -14.95 -5.94 -9.30
CA ALA A 291 -15.92 -6.84 -9.93
C ALA A 291 -15.96 -6.65 -11.45
N VAL A 292 -16.21 -7.75 -12.17
CA VAL A 292 -16.44 -7.69 -13.61
C VAL A 292 -17.72 -6.90 -13.92
N GLU A 293 -17.81 -6.37 -15.14
CA GLU A 293 -18.91 -5.46 -15.50
C GLU A 293 -20.30 -6.07 -15.29
N GLU A 294 -20.47 -7.35 -15.55
CA GLU A 294 -21.74 -8.06 -15.34
C GLU A 294 -22.15 -8.04 -13.86
N GLU A 295 -21.19 -8.23 -12.96
CA GLU A 295 -21.43 -8.14 -11.51
C GLU A 295 -21.77 -6.72 -11.08
N VAL A 296 -21.07 -5.72 -11.64
CA VAL A 296 -21.35 -4.31 -11.35
C VAL A 296 -22.76 -3.94 -11.80
N GLU A 297 -23.20 -4.37 -12.98
CA GLU A 297 -24.54 -4.12 -13.47
C GLU A 297 -25.60 -4.78 -12.57
N LEU A 298 -25.33 -5.99 -12.10
CA LEU A 298 -26.21 -6.65 -11.14
C LEU A 298 -26.29 -5.88 -9.82
N LEU A 299 -25.15 -5.42 -9.31
CA LEU A 299 -25.12 -4.58 -8.10
C LEU A 299 -25.94 -3.31 -8.27
N LYS A 300 -25.83 -2.64 -9.41
CA LYS A 300 -26.62 -1.43 -9.70
C LYS A 300 -28.11 -1.70 -9.68
N LYS A 301 -28.55 -2.84 -10.19
CA LYS A 301 -29.97 -3.25 -10.17
C LYS A 301 -30.45 -3.54 -8.75
N LEU A 302 -29.63 -4.21 -7.96
CA LEU A 302 -29.96 -4.60 -6.58
C LEU A 302 -29.85 -3.46 -5.60
N LEU A 303 -28.99 -2.47 -5.90
CA LEU A 303 -28.71 -1.28 -5.07
C LEU A 303 -28.83 -0.02 -5.92
N PRO A 304 -30.05 0.50 -6.18
CA PRO A 304 -30.21 1.75 -6.93
C PRO A 304 -29.54 2.95 -6.30
N GLU A 305 -29.34 2.94 -4.97
CA GLU A 305 -28.64 3.97 -4.21
C GLU A 305 -27.11 3.89 -4.31
N MET A 306 -26.58 2.96 -5.09
CA MET A 306 -25.13 2.77 -5.25
C MET A 306 -24.50 3.89 -6.08
N VAL A 307 -23.38 4.40 -5.59
CA VAL A 307 -22.55 5.39 -6.27
C VAL A 307 -21.13 4.80 -6.43
N ARG A 308 -20.56 4.95 -7.61
CA ARG A 308 -19.19 4.54 -7.89
C ARG A 308 -18.42 5.67 -8.55
N PHE A 309 -17.12 5.73 -8.30
CA PHE A 309 -16.23 6.59 -9.07
C PHE A 309 -15.89 5.87 -10.39
N GLU A 310 -16.41 6.39 -11.49
CA GLU A 310 -16.22 5.83 -12.83
C GLU A 310 -15.59 6.89 -13.73
N PRO A 311 -14.24 6.96 -13.77
CA PRO A 311 -13.56 7.98 -14.57
C PRO A 311 -13.74 7.71 -16.07
N SER A 312 -13.73 8.79 -16.88
CA SER A 312 -13.60 8.68 -18.32
C SER A 312 -12.22 8.11 -18.67
N TRP A 313 -12.06 7.70 -19.95
CA TRP A 313 -10.76 7.19 -20.41
C TRP A 313 -9.67 8.27 -20.24
N GLU A 314 -9.97 9.51 -20.56
CA GLU A 314 -9.04 10.65 -20.41
C GLU A 314 -8.66 10.87 -18.95
N GLU A 315 -9.62 10.76 -18.05
CA GLU A 315 -9.37 10.88 -16.61
C GLU A 315 -8.51 9.73 -16.10
N LEU A 316 -8.81 8.50 -16.54
CA LEU A 316 -8.05 7.31 -16.17
C LEU A 316 -6.61 7.38 -16.67
N GLU A 317 -6.39 7.92 -17.87
CA GLU A 317 -5.05 8.17 -18.40
C GLU A 317 -4.27 9.16 -17.54
N LEU A 318 -4.97 10.16 -16.99
CA LEU A 318 -4.37 11.17 -16.11
C LEU A 318 -4.08 10.62 -14.72
N TYR A 319 -5.01 9.87 -14.12
CA TYR A 319 -4.87 9.38 -12.75
C TYR A 319 -4.12 8.06 -12.65
N LYS A 320 -4.13 7.24 -13.69
CA LYS A 320 -3.62 5.86 -13.72
C LYS A 320 -4.43 4.93 -12.81
N ASP A 321 -4.17 3.64 -12.88
CA ASP A 321 -4.86 2.67 -12.03
C ASP A 321 -4.52 2.88 -10.54
N GLY A 322 -3.27 3.26 -10.25
CA GLY A 322 -2.87 3.59 -8.87
C GLY A 322 -3.61 4.81 -8.33
N GLY A 323 -3.80 5.84 -9.14
CA GLY A 323 -4.57 7.03 -8.76
C GLY A 323 -6.04 6.72 -8.53
N LEU A 324 -6.63 5.84 -9.36
CA LEU A 324 -7.99 5.37 -9.15
C LEU A 324 -8.12 4.67 -7.79
N ALA A 325 -7.17 3.79 -7.45
CA ALA A 325 -7.15 3.13 -6.16
C ALA A 325 -7.08 4.14 -4.99
N VAL A 326 -6.24 5.16 -5.12
CA VAL A 326 -6.11 6.22 -4.12
C VAL A 326 -7.43 6.98 -3.96
N ILE A 327 -8.07 7.37 -5.06
CA ILE A 327 -9.34 8.11 -5.04
C ILE A 327 -10.42 7.27 -4.36
N ASP A 328 -10.55 6.00 -4.72
CA ASP A 328 -11.50 5.08 -4.11
C ASP A 328 -11.27 4.94 -2.60
N GLN A 329 -10.02 4.79 -2.18
CA GLN A 329 -9.69 4.70 -0.75
C GLN A 329 -10.02 5.99 -0.02
N TRP A 330 -9.74 7.14 -0.63
CA TRP A 330 -10.02 8.45 -0.04
C TRP A 330 -11.50 8.66 0.18
N ILE A 331 -12.32 8.32 -0.81
CA ILE A 331 -13.78 8.42 -0.70
C ILE A 331 -14.31 7.45 0.36
N CYS A 332 -13.87 6.20 0.35
CA CYS A 332 -14.25 5.22 1.38
C CYS A 332 -13.86 5.68 2.79
N ALA A 333 -12.69 6.30 2.91
CA ALA A 333 -12.19 6.75 4.21
C ALA A 333 -13.05 7.84 4.84
N HIS A 334 -13.78 8.62 4.05
CA HIS A 334 -14.63 9.72 4.55
C HIS A 334 -16.08 9.32 4.81
N ALA A 335 -16.44 8.07 4.59
CA ALA A 335 -17.80 7.58 4.83
C ALA A 335 -18.13 7.56 6.32
N ARG A 336 -19.43 7.65 6.64
CA ARG A 336 -19.91 7.55 8.03
C ARG A 336 -19.65 6.18 8.64
N TYR A 337 -19.74 5.15 7.82
CA TYR A 337 -19.46 3.76 8.20
C TYR A 337 -18.76 3.08 7.04
N PHE A 338 -17.77 2.25 7.35
CA PHE A 338 -17.03 1.51 6.33
C PHE A 338 -17.10 0.01 6.58
N ILE A 339 -17.31 -0.76 5.50
CA ILE A 339 -17.19 -2.22 5.52
C ILE A 339 -16.31 -2.67 4.36
N GLY A 340 -15.36 -3.54 4.63
CA GLY A 340 -14.39 -4.02 3.66
C GLY A 340 -14.43 -5.52 3.43
N THR A 341 -13.43 -6.01 2.72
CA THR A 341 -13.25 -7.43 2.40
C THR A 341 -12.22 -8.06 3.31
N SER A 342 -12.47 -9.30 3.74
CA SER A 342 -11.56 -10.09 4.55
C SER A 342 -10.16 -10.17 3.93
N VAL A 343 -9.14 -10.02 4.76
CA VAL A 343 -7.69 -10.12 4.42
C VAL A 343 -7.25 -9.30 3.21
N SER A 344 -7.99 -8.26 2.85
CA SER A 344 -7.65 -7.39 1.73
C SER A 344 -6.78 -6.21 2.17
N THR A 345 -5.59 -6.08 1.58
CA THR A 345 -4.69 -4.95 1.85
C THR A 345 -5.31 -3.62 1.45
N PHE A 346 -6.17 -3.58 0.45
CA PHE A 346 -6.92 -2.39 0.07
C PHE A 346 -7.81 -1.91 1.23
N SER A 347 -8.54 -2.82 1.85
CA SER A 347 -9.38 -2.51 3.02
C SER A 347 -8.53 -2.08 4.21
N PHE A 348 -7.39 -2.72 4.44
CA PHE A 348 -6.48 -2.36 5.54
C PHE A 348 -5.97 -0.93 5.42
N ARG A 349 -5.67 -0.46 4.19
CA ARG A 349 -5.23 0.93 3.98
C ARG A 349 -6.35 1.92 4.30
N ILE A 350 -7.59 1.56 4.05
CA ILE A 350 -8.76 2.39 4.42
C ILE A 350 -8.91 2.42 5.95
N HIS A 351 -8.76 1.29 6.63
CA HIS A 351 -8.80 1.26 8.10
C HIS A 351 -7.80 2.25 8.71
N GLU A 352 -6.57 2.24 8.20
CA GLU A 352 -5.52 3.14 8.68
C GLU A 352 -5.85 4.60 8.41
N GLU A 353 -6.35 4.92 7.22
CA GLU A 353 -6.72 6.28 6.87
C GLU A 353 -7.83 6.80 7.79
N ARG A 354 -8.82 5.97 8.08
CA ARG A 354 -9.91 6.32 9.00
C ARG A 354 -9.42 6.49 10.44
N GLU A 355 -8.45 5.70 10.85
CA GLU A 355 -7.82 5.84 12.16
C GLU A 355 -7.09 7.19 12.28
N ILE A 356 -6.35 7.57 11.24
CA ILE A 356 -5.66 8.86 11.15
C ILE A 356 -6.65 10.02 11.20
N LEU A 357 -7.79 9.90 10.50
CA LEU A 357 -8.83 10.93 10.46
C LEU A 357 -9.62 11.05 11.76
N GLY A 358 -9.52 10.11 12.68
CA GLY A 358 -10.16 10.17 13.98
C GLY A 358 -11.56 9.57 14.04
N PHE A 359 -11.88 8.61 13.20
CA PHE A 359 -13.15 7.89 13.23
C PHE A 359 -13.25 6.95 14.43
N ASP A 360 -14.47 6.74 14.89
CA ASP A 360 -14.76 5.72 15.91
C ASP A 360 -14.45 4.33 15.32
N PRO A 361 -13.66 3.49 16.03
CA PRO A 361 -13.36 2.13 15.57
C PRO A 361 -14.59 1.30 15.21
N LYS A 362 -15.72 1.52 15.89
CA LYS A 362 -16.97 0.83 15.59
C LYS A 362 -17.51 1.10 14.20
N THR A 363 -17.09 2.20 13.57
CA THR A 363 -17.49 2.57 12.21
C THR A 363 -16.47 2.19 11.16
N THR A 364 -15.34 1.60 11.54
CA THR A 364 -14.19 1.39 10.67
C THR A 364 -13.87 -0.09 10.45
N TYR A 365 -13.78 -0.86 11.52
CA TYR A 365 -13.23 -2.22 11.47
C TYR A 365 -14.32 -3.25 11.27
N SER A 366 -14.86 -3.30 10.07
CA SER A 366 -15.91 -4.24 9.67
C SER A 366 -15.57 -4.88 8.33
N ARG A 367 -15.94 -6.14 8.18
CA ARG A 367 -15.78 -6.88 6.93
C ARG A 367 -17.04 -7.68 6.60
N PHE A 368 -17.21 -7.96 5.32
CA PHE A 368 -18.21 -8.90 4.87
C PHE A 368 -17.87 -10.32 5.35
N CYS A 369 -18.89 -11.07 5.73
CA CYS A 369 -18.76 -12.48 6.04
C CYS A 369 -19.16 -13.31 4.82
N GLY A 370 -18.53 -14.47 4.64
CA GLY A 370 -18.99 -15.44 3.64
C GLY A 370 -20.40 -15.90 3.96
N ASP A 371 -21.17 -16.30 2.94
CA ASP A 371 -22.59 -16.68 3.11
C ASP A 371 -22.79 -17.79 4.13
N LYS A 372 -21.82 -18.69 4.25
CA LYS A 372 -21.86 -19.85 5.17
C LYS A 372 -20.84 -19.77 6.29
N GLU A 373 -20.20 -18.62 6.45
CA GLU A 373 -19.18 -18.45 7.48
C GLU A 373 -19.81 -18.42 8.88
N LYS A 374 -19.37 -19.34 9.75
CA LYS A 374 -19.98 -19.50 11.08
C LYS A 374 -19.39 -18.55 12.12
N ASN A 375 -18.08 -18.38 12.12
CA ASN A 375 -17.35 -17.51 13.05
C ASN A 375 -16.74 -16.35 12.28
N CYS A 376 -17.55 -15.35 11.99
CA CYS A 376 -17.12 -14.19 11.23
C CYS A 376 -16.37 -13.22 12.14
N GLU A 377 -15.09 -13.47 12.33
CA GLU A 377 -14.23 -12.63 13.12
C GLU A 377 -14.02 -11.29 12.40
N GLN A 378 -14.26 -10.19 13.11
CA GLN A 378 -14.10 -8.85 12.56
C GLN A 378 -12.64 -8.37 12.71
N PRO A 379 -12.17 -7.46 11.83
CA PRO A 379 -10.81 -6.96 11.89
C PRO A 379 -10.45 -6.35 13.24
N THR A 380 -9.21 -6.56 13.66
CA THR A 380 -8.69 -5.98 14.90
C THR A 380 -8.50 -4.48 14.77
N HIS A 381 -8.89 -3.74 15.80
CA HIS A 381 -8.60 -2.32 15.90
C HIS A 381 -7.10 -2.10 16.18
N TRP A 382 -6.40 -1.48 15.24
CA TRP A 382 -5.03 -1.03 15.41
C TRP A 382 -5.03 0.44 15.80
N LYS A 383 -4.95 0.69 17.11
CA LYS A 383 -5.00 2.03 17.64
C LYS A 383 -3.75 2.82 17.25
N ILE A 384 -3.97 4.02 16.71
CA ILE A 384 -2.88 4.94 16.35
C ILE A 384 -2.08 5.35 17.61
N VAL A 385 -0.76 5.40 17.45
CA VAL A 385 0.18 5.85 18.47
C VAL A 385 0.91 7.08 17.92
N TYR A 386 0.82 8.16 18.67
CA TYR A 386 1.48 9.42 18.33
C TYR A 386 2.84 9.60 18.99
#